data_4d54baf0b3de00731ed2cbd73f422f82
#
_entry.id   4d54baf0b3de00731ed2cbd73f422f82
#
_cell.length_a   1.000
_cell.length_b   1.000
_cell.length_c   1.000
_cell.angle_alpha   90.00
_cell.angle_beta   90.00
_cell.angle_gamma   90.00
#
_symmetry.space_group_name_H-M   'P 1'
#
loop_
_entity.id
_entity.type
_entity.pdbx_description
1 polymer ?
#
loop_
_entity_poly.entity_id
_entity_poly.type
_entity_poly.pdbx_seq_one_letter_code
_entity_poly.pdbx_strand_id
1 'polypeptide(L)'
;MNARKVVAELILSDHPNDCLTCPKCGNCELQTLALRFNIREMPFNGGELSPRKREVTSSIVRNMDKCIFCRRCESVCNDVQTVGALGAIRRGFNTTIAPAFDRMMKDSECTYCGQCVAVCPVGALTERDYTNRLLDDLANPDKVVIVQTAPAVRAALGEEFGLPPGTLVTGKMVYALRELGFDYVFD
;
A
#
# COMPACT_ATOMS: atom_id res chain seq x y z
N MET A 1 -10.65 15.34 24.60
CA MET A 1 -11.17 14.57 23.47
C MET A 1 -11.50 15.43 22.25
N ASN A 2 -12.02 16.64 22.40
CA ASN A 2 -12.41 17.49 21.26
C ASN A 2 -11.28 17.82 20.28
N ALA A 3 -10.08 18.23 20.74
CA ALA A 3 -8.99 18.63 19.84
C ALA A 3 -8.55 17.51 18.88
N ARG A 4 -8.42 16.27 19.36
CA ARG A 4 -8.05 15.12 18.50
C ARG A 4 -9.14 14.80 17.48
N LYS A 5 -10.40 14.94 17.86
CA LYS A 5 -11.54 14.76 16.95
C LYS A 5 -11.51 15.80 15.85
N VAL A 6 -11.36 17.09 16.19
CA VAL A 6 -11.25 18.18 15.21
C VAL A 6 -10.08 17.97 14.25
N VAL A 7 -8.92 17.55 14.74
CA VAL A 7 -7.77 17.24 13.86
C VAL A 7 -8.09 16.10 12.90
N ALA A 8 -8.75 15.04 13.37
CA ALA A 8 -9.16 13.93 12.51
C ALA A 8 -10.21 14.37 11.46
N GLU A 9 -11.17 15.22 11.85
CA GLU A 9 -12.16 15.81 10.94
C GLU A 9 -11.48 16.68 9.86
N LEU A 10 -10.49 17.48 10.24
CA LEU A 10 -9.71 18.29 9.28
C LEU A 10 -8.92 17.41 8.30
N ILE A 11 -8.31 16.33 8.75
CA ILE A 11 -7.61 15.39 7.88
C ILE A 11 -8.60 14.71 6.91
N LEU A 12 -9.75 14.30 7.42
CA LEU A 12 -10.80 13.66 6.62
C LEU A 12 -11.41 14.61 5.60
N SER A 13 -11.52 15.92 5.91
CA SER A 13 -12.05 16.91 4.96
C SER A 13 -11.21 17.10 3.72
N ASP A 14 -9.90 16.76 3.79
CA ASP A 14 -8.95 16.79 2.66
C ASP A 14 -8.67 15.38 2.10
N HIS A 15 -9.46 14.37 2.49
CA HIS A 15 -9.26 12.99 2.08
C HIS A 15 -10.45 12.51 1.22
N PRO A 16 -10.20 11.78 0.09
CA PRO A 16 -11.29 11.25 -0.75
C PRO A 16 -12.22 10.31 0.03
N ASN A 17 -13.53 10.46 -0.19
CA ASN A 17 -14.56 9.61 0.42
C ASN A 17 -14.84 8.34 -0.40
N ASP A 18 -13.78 7.69 -0.90
CA ASP A 18 -13.84 6.50 -1.76
C ASP A 18 -13.46 5.20 -1.01
N CYS A 19 -13.72 5.14 0.29
CA CYS A 19 -13.29 4.04 1.16
C CYS A 19 -13.71 2.66 0.65
N LEU A 20 -14.90 2.51 0.06
CA LEU A 20 -15.42 1.22 -0.43
C LEU A 20 -14.61 0.65 -1.61
N THR A 21 -13.94 1.51 -2.38
CA THR A 21 -13.10 1.11 -3.50
C THR A 21 -11.60 1.24 -3.21
N CYS A 22 -11.27 1.65 -1.98
CA CYS A 22 -9.89 1.86 -1.56
C CYS A 22 -9.21 0.51 -1.20
N PRO A 23 -8.01 0.21 -1.74
CA PRO A 23 -7.28 -1.01 -1.39
C PRO A 23 -6.96 -1.16 0.11
N LYS A 24 -6.99 -0.06 0.86
CA LYS A 24 -6.74 -0.03 2.31
C LYS A 24 -8.03 -0.14 3.15
N CYS A 25 -9.20 -0.36 2.51
CA CYS A 25 -10.47 -0.51 3.23
C CYS A 25 -10.40 -1.66 4.25
N GLY A 26 -10.87 -1.39 5.47
CA GLY A 26 -10.81 -2.37 6.58
C GLY A 26 -9.44 -2.46 7.28
N ASN A 27 -8.37 -1.96 6.68
CA ASN A 27 -7.03 -1.91 7.28
C ASN A 27 -6.41 -0.50 7.14
N CYS A 28 -7.16 0.52 7.55
CA CYS A 28 -6.80 1.94 7.42
C CYS A 28 -6.85 2.62 8.78
N GLU A 29 -5.71 3.18 9.23
CA GLU A 29 -5.66 3.89 10.52
C GLU A 29 -6.62 5.09 10.55
N LEU A 30 -6.84 5.79 9.42
CA LEU A 30 -7.77 6.92 9.36
C LEU A 30 -9.22 6.48 9.54
N GLN A 31 -9.63 5.34 8.95
CA GLN A 31 -10.95 4.74 9.20
C GLN A 31 -11.11 4.36 10.68
N THR A 32 -10.10 3.74 11.26
CA THR A 32 -10.10 3.37 12.68
C THR A 32 -10.26 4.59 13.59
N LEU A 33 -9.56 5.69 13.27
CA LEU A 33 -9.71 6.95 14.01
C LEU A 33 -11.10 7.57 13.84
N ALA A 34 -11.64 7.56 12.62
CA ALA A 34 -12.99 8.06 12.34
C ALA A 34 -14.06 7.29 13.17
N LEU A 35 -13.96 5.96 13.21
CA LEU A 35 -14.83 5.12 14.03
C LEU A 35 -14.65 5.40 15.52
N ARG A 36 -13.41 5.47 16.01
CA ARG A 36 -13.08 5.71 17.42
C ARG A 36 -13.63 7.06 17.94
N PHE A 37 -13.60 8.10 17.09
CA PHE A 37 -14.11 9.43 17.44
C PHE A 37 -15.58 9.62 17.04
N ASN A 38 -16.25 8.59 16.54
CA ASN A 38 -17.63 8.64 16.03
C ASN A 38 -17.84 9.82 15.06
N ILE A 39 -16.93 9.97 14.09
CA ILE A 39 -17.03 10.97 13.03
C ILE A 39 -17.91 10.37 11.94
N ARG A 40 -19.11 10.92 11.77
CA ARG A 40 -20.10 10.47 10.78
C ARG A 40 -20.37 11.52 9.71
N GLU A 41 -20.10 12.77 10.03
CA GLU A 41 -20.30 13.92 9.16
C GLU A 41 -19.02 14.75 9.11
N MET A 42 -18.79 15.41 8.01
CA MET A 42 -17.65 16.30 7.80
C MET A 42 -18.12 17.74 8.06
N PRO A 43 -17.78 18.33 9.23
CA PRO A 43 -18.19 19.70 9.52
C PRO A 43 -17.38 20.76 8.75
N PHE A 44 -16.25 20.33 8.16
CA PHE A 44 -15.36 21.21 7.41
C PHE A 44 -15.45 20.93 5.91
N ASN A 45 -15.64 21.98 5.13
CA ASN A 45 -15.42 21.90 3.69
C ASN A 45 -13.91 21.83 3.47
N GLY A 46 -13.43 20.70 2.91
CA GLY A 46 -12.06 20.57 2.49
C GLY A 46 -11.70 21.66 1.48
N GLY A 47 -10.44 22.05 1.43
CA GLY A 47 -9.95 22.88 0.33
C GLY A 47 -10.17 22.17 -1.00
N GLU A 48 -10.26 22.90 -2.10
CA GLU A 48 -10.21 22.29 -3.42
C GLU A 48 -8.90 21.50 -3.51
N LEU A 49 -9.03 20.17 -3.51
CA LEU A 49 -7.90 19.28 -3.68
C LEU A 49 -7.32 19.55 -5.07
N SER A 50 -6.19 20.23 -5.13
CA SER A 50 -5.40 20.16 -6.36
C SER A 50 -5.16 18.70 -6.66
N PRO A 51 -5.50 18.17 -7.86
CA PRO A 51 -5.28 16.79 -8.19
C PRO A 51 -3.81 16.46 -7.99
N ARG A 52 -3.55 15.59 -7.01
CA ARG A 52 -2.19 15.17 -6.69
C ARG A 52 -1.79 14.03 -7.60
N LYS A 53 -0.51 13.87 -7.78
CA LYS A 53 0.02 12.89 -8.72
C LYS A 53 -0.35 11.46 -8.33
N ARG A 54 -0.92 10.73 -9.28
CA ARG A 54 -1.06 9.28 -9.22
C ARG A 54 0.00 8.64 -10.11
N GLU A 55 0.69 7.65 -9.58
CA GLU A 55 1.72 6.91 -10.28
C GLU A 55 1.55 5.41 -10.04
N VAL A 56 1.65 4.62 -11.11
CA VAL A 56 1.65 3.16 -11.06
C VAL A 56 2.98 2.68 -11.60
N THR A 57 3.79 2.07 -10.73
CA THR A 57 5.05 1.44 -11.12
C THR A 57 4.86 -0.07 -11.33
N SER A 58 5.95 -0.80 -11.52
CA SER A 58 5.92 -2.27 -11.59
C SER A 58 5.44 -2.93 -10.30
N SER A 59 5.67 -2.30 -9.14
CA SER A 59 5.45 -2.93 -7.82
C SER A 59 4.65 -2.08 -6.86
N ILE A 60 4.69 -0.75 -7.00
CA ILE A 60 4.09 0.21 -6.07
C ILE A 60 3.11 1.11 -6.82
N VAL A 61 1.93 1.29 -6.24
CA VAL A 61 0.96 2.32 -6.63
C VAL A 61 1.06 3.46 -5.65
N ARG A 62 1.27 4.67 -6.15
CA ARG A 62 1.30 5.91 -5.38
C ARG A 62 0.13 6.79 -5.78
N ASN A 63 -0.79 7.03 -4.87
CA ASN A 63 -1.94 7.93 -5.03
C ASN A 63 -1.90 9.00 -3.95
N MET A 64 -1.39 10.17 -4.31
CA MET A 64 -1.16 11.24 -3.34
C MET A 64 -2.42 11.99 -2.93
N ASP A 65 -3.56 11.79 -3.61
CA ASP A 65 -4.87 12.30 -3.14
C ASP A 65 -5.25 11.70 -1.79
N LYS A 66 -4.78 10.47 -1.52
CA LYS A 66 -5.03 9.75 -0.25
C LYS A 66 -3.96 10.03 0.83
N CYS A 67 -2.98 10.89 0.56
CA CYS A 67 -1.90 11.15 1.50
C CYS A 67 -2.32 12.10 2.61
N ILE A 68 -2.09 11.69 3.86
CA ILE A 68 -2.35 12.49 5.07
C ILE A 68 -1.09 13.20 5.61
N PHE A 69 -0.01 13.23 4.84
CA PHE A 69 1.26 13.90 5.17
C PHE A 69 1.91 13.48 6.50
N CYS A 70 1.69 12.27 6.93
CA CYS A 70 2.31 11.74 8.17
C CYS A 70 3.83 11.53 8.06
N ARG A 71 4.40 11.55 6.85
CA ARG A 71 5.84 11.41 6.53
C ARG A 71 6.50 10.09 6.96
N ARG A 72 5.75 9.09 7.41
CA ARG A 72 6.31 7.77 7.79
C ARG A 72 7.10 7.13 6.65
N CYS A 73 6.60 7.23 5.41
CA CYS A 73 7.28 6.69 4.23
C CYS A 73 8.60 7.38 3.92
N GLU A 74 8.69 8.68 4.18
CA GLU A 74 9.93 9.45 4.08
C GLU A 74 10.93 9.00 5.15
N SER A 75 10.53 8.94 6.42
CA SER A 75 11.41 8.50 7.51
C SER A 75 11.92 7.07 7.30
N VAL A 76 11.05 6.12 6.91
CA VAL A 76 11.52 4.75 6.66
C VAL A 76 12.47 4.68 5.47
N CYS A 77 12.24 5.46 4.43
CA CYS A 77 13.08 5.48 3.24
C CYS A 77 14.47 6.09 3.51
N ASN A 78 14.51 7.16 4.32
CA ASN A 78 15.73 7.91 4.57
C ASN A 78 16.51 7.32 5.76
N ASP A 79 15.83 7.10 6.90
CA ASP A 79 16.50 6.82 8.17
C ASP A 79 16.73 5.31 8.37
N VAL A 80 15.84 4.45 7.86
CA VAL A 80 15.90 3.00 8.04
C VAL A 80 16.49 2.31 6.82
N GLN A 81 15.95 2.58 5.63
CA GLN A 81 16.44 1.96 4.39
C GLN A 81 17.63 2.67 3.77
N THR A 82 17.89 3.92 4.18
CA THR A 82 19.00 4.76 3.70
C THR A 82 19.03 4.96 2.17
N VAL A 83 17.87 4.77 1.51
CA VAL A 83 17.75 4.94 0.04
C VAL A 83 17.57 6.41 -0.35
N GLY A 84 16.85 7.19 0.47
CA GLY A 84 16.67 8.62 0.24
C GLY A 84 15.80 8.99 -0.97
N ALA A 85 14.96 8.06 -1.44
CA ALA A 85 14.16 8.29 -2.64
C ALA A 85 12.92 9.17 -2.43
N LEU A 86 12.40 9.28 -1.20
CA LEU A 86 11.18 10.01 -0.88
C LEU A 86 11.47 11.17 0.08
N GLY A 87 10.85 12.31 -0.19
CA GLY A 87 10.89 13.49 0.66
C GLY A 87 9.65 14.37 0.50
N ALA A 88 9.42 15.22 1.49
CA ALA A 88 8.40 16.26 1.36
C ALA A 88 8.89 17.33 0.40
N ILE A 89 8.16 17.57 -0.67
CA ILE A 89 8.45 18.61 -1.65
C ILE A 89 7.32 19.63 -1.67
N ARG A 90 7.61 20.84 -2.18
CA ARG A 90 6.70 22.00 -2.19
C ARG A 90 6.34 22.42 -0.75
N ARG A 91 5.33 23.26 -0.58
CA ARG A 91 4.89 23.79 0.73
C ARG A 91 3.41 24.17 0.73
N GLY A 92 2.84 24.35 1.94
CA GLY A 92 1.43 24.67 2.13
C GLY A 92 0.53 23.57 1.57
N PHE A 93 -0.60 23.93 1.00
CA PHE A 93 -1.56 22.99 0.43
C PHE A 93 -1.00 22.18 -0.76
N ASN A 94 0.07 22.66 -1.40
CA ASN A 94 0.72 21.94 -2.49
C ASN A 94 1.79 20.95 -2.03
N THR A 95 1.99 20.78 -0.73
CA THR A 95 2.93 19.79 -0.19
C THR A 95 2.57 18.39 -0.68
N THR A 96 3.58 17.64 -1.12
CA THR A 96 3.42 16.23 -1.48
C THR A 96 4.65 15.43 -1.08
N ILE A 97 4.52 14.13 -0.88
CA ILE A 97 5.67 13.24 -0.67
C ILE A 97 6.02 12.62 -2.02
N ALA A 98 7.20 12.91 -2.51
CA ALA A 98 7.65 12.47 -3.83
C ALA A 98 9.18 12.34 -3.88
N PRO A 99 9.73 11.73 -4.94
CA PRO A 99 11.13 11.90 -5.28
C PRO A 99 11.50 13.34 -5.58
N ALA A 100 12.78 13.66 -5.46
CA ALA A 100 13.32 14.98 -5.73
C ALA A 100 12.84 15.51 -7.10
N PHE A 101 12.52 16.81 -7.16
CA PHE A 101 11.99 17.48 -8.36
C PHE A 101 10.68 16.91 -8.91
N ASP A 102 9.90 16.24 -8.07
CA ASP A 102 8.64 15.57 -8.45
C ASP A 102 8.80 14.57 -9.60
N ARG A 103 9.96 13.91 -9.67
CA ARG A 103 10.22 12.84 -10.62
C ARG A 103 9.29 11.64 -10.37
N MET A 104 9.18 10.74 -11.33
CA MET A 104 8.56 9.44 -11.13
C MET A 104 9.46 8.56 -10.26
N MET A 105 8.88 7.63 -9.48
CA MET A 105 9.69 6.69 -8.69
C MET A 105 10.63 5.85 -9.58
N LYS A 106 10.21 5.52 -10.80
CA LYS A 106 11.04 4.79 -11.76
C LYS A 106 12.27 5.57 -12.25
N ASP A 107 12.22 6.91 -12.15
CA ASP A 107 13.29 7.81 -12.59
C ASP A 107 14.08 8.36 -11.39
N SER A 108 13.98 7.72 -10.24
CA SER A 108 14.63 8.07 -8.98
C SER A 108 15.49 6.91 -8.45
N GLU A 109 16.19 7.13 -7.34
CA GLU A 109 17.01 6.12 -6.66
C GLU A 109 16.20 5.02 -5.96
N CYS A 110 14.87 4.93 -6.21
CA CYS A 110 13.99 3.97 -5.57
C CYS A 110 14.36 2.53 -5.92
N THR A 111 14.60 1.72 -4.89
CA THR A 111 14.94 0.28 -5.01
C THR A 111 13.71 -0.64 -5.01
N TYR A 112 12.50 -0.07 -4.93
CA TYR A 112 11.23 -0.81 -4.84
C TYR A 112 11.14 -1.81 -3.66
N CYS A 113 11.82 -1.54 -2.55
CA CYS A 113 11.85 -2.40 -1.37
C CYS A 113 10.49 -2.55 -0.65
N GLY A 114 9.48 -1.72 -0.96
CA GLY A 114 8.13 -1.79 -0.40
C GLY A 114 7.97 -1.26 1.02
N GLN A 115 9.03 -0.85 1.72
CA GLN A 115 8.94 -0.42 3.12
C GLN A 115 8.04 0.81 3.31
N CYS A 116 8.02 1.71 2.33
CA CYS A 116 7.11 2.86 2.33
C CYS A 116 5.62 2.45 2.26
N VAL A 117 5.30 1.35 1.58
CA VAL A 117 3.96 0.75 1.55
C VAL A 117 3.60 0.18 2.90
N ALA A 118 4.50 -0.60 3.53
CA ALA A 118 4.28 -1.24 4.81
C ALA A 118 3.95 -0.25 5.93
N VAL A 119 4.58 0.93 5.94
CA VAL A 119 4.36 1.96 6.99
C VAL A 119 3.25 2.95 6.64
N CYS A 120 2.67 2.90 5.44
CA CYS A 120 1.62 3.84 5.04
C CYS A 120 0.32 3.53 5.78
N PRO A 121 -0.21 4.47 6.60
CA PRO A 121 -1.40 4.23 7.42
C PRO A 121 -2.71 4.30 6.61
N VAL A 122 -2.62 4.75 5.36
CA VAL A 122 -3.76 4.97 4.45
C VAL A 122 -3.47 4.39 3.05
N GLY A 123 -4.39 4.53 2.11
CA GLY A 123 -4.24 4.03 0.74
C GLY A 123 -3.40 4.91 -0.20
N ALA A 124 -2.49 5.73 0.33
CA ALA A 124 -1.64 6.60 -0.51
C ALA A 124 -0.49 5.83 -1.18
N LEU A 125 0.03 4.81 -0.51
CA LEU A 125 1.02 3.88 -1.05
C LEU A 125 0.49 2.47 -0.85
N THR A 126 0.39 1.72 -1.93
CA THR A 126 -0.05 0.32 -1.93
C THR A 126 0.82 -0.49 -2.89
N GLU A 127 0.86 -1.79 -2.69
CA GLU A 127 1.39 -2.73 -3.65
C GLU A 127 0.55 -2.72 -4.93
N ARG A 128 1.18 -3.00 -6.05
CA ARG A 128 0.46 -3.23 -7.29
C ARG A 128 -0.08 -4.65 -7.30
N ASP A 129 -1.39 -4.77 -7.29
CA ASP A 129 -2.08 -6.06 -7.34
C ASP A 129 -2.14 -6.59 -8.78
N TYR A 130 -1.66 -7.81 -8.98
CA TYR A 130 -1.68 -8.55 -10.23
C TYR A 130 -2.60 -9.78 -10.18
N THR A 131 -3.34 -9.97 -9.09
CA THR A 131 -4.13 -11.19 -8.85
C THR A 131 -5.12 -11.46 -9.98
N ASN A 132 -5.90 -10.47 -10.40
CA ASN A 132 -6.87 -10.66 -11.48
C ASN A 132 -6.20 -11.07 -12.79
N ARG A 133 -5.08 -10.41 -13.15
CA ARG A 133 -4.31 -10.78 -14.33
C ARG A 133 -3.77 -12.19 -14.25
N LEU A 134 -3.29 -12.61 -13.08
CA LEU A 134 -2.81 -13.96 -12.85
C LEU A 134 -3.94 -15.00 -13.01
N LEU A 135 -5.12 -14.71 -12.47
CA LEU A 135 -6.29 -15.58 -12.62
C LEU A 135 -6.71 -15.73 -14.10
N ASP A 136 -6.68 -14.64 -14.86
CA ASP A 136 -6.94 -14.68 -16.32
C ASP A 136 -5.87 -15.51 -17.04
N ASP A 137 -4.60 -15.38 -16.66
CA ASP A 137 -3.50 -16.15 -17.24
C ASP A 137 -3.61 -17.65 -16.89
N LEU A 138 -3.97 -18.01 -15.66
CA LEU A 138 -4.21 -19.40 -15.23
C LEU A 138 -5.43 -20.04 -15.93
N ALA A 139 -6.44 -19.24 -16.26
CA ALA A 139 -7.62 -19.74 -16.98
C ALA A 139 -7.38 -19.93 -18.49
N ASN A 140 -6.26 -19.44 -19.03
CA ASN A 140 -5.96 -19.53 -20.45
C ASN A 140 -5.15 -20.81 -20.79
N PRO A 141 -5.75 -21.78 -21.53
CA PRO A 141 -5.09 -23.05 -21.82
C PRO A 141 -3.87 -22.93 -22.75
N ASP A 142 -3.71 -21.81 -23.46
CA ASP A 142 -2.58 -21.58 -24.35
C ASP A 142 -1.35 -21.02 -23.64
N LYS A 143 -1.43 -20.80 -22.32
CA LYS A 143 -0.35 -20.24 -21.51
C LYS A 143 0.23 -21.27 -20.56
N VAL A 144 1.54 -21.25 -20.44
CA VAL A 144 2.27 -21.95 -19.37
C VAL A 144 2.55 -20.93 -18.27
N VAL A 145 2.01 -21.15 -17.08
CA VAL A 145 2.13 -20.24 -15.94
C VAL A 145 3.10 -20.80 -14.93
N ILE A 146 4.18 -20.08 -14.71
CA ILE A 146 5.27 -20.48 -13.80
C ILE A 146 5.28 -19.56 -12.60
N VAL A 147 5.44 -20.13 -11.40
CA VAL A 147 5.59 -19.38 -10.16
C VAL A 147 6.93 -19.69 -9.50
N GLN A 148 7.58 -18.64 -9.01
CA GLN A 148 8.71 -18.74 -8.10
C GLN A 148 8.34 -18.04 -6.80
N THR A 149 8.54 -18.73 -5.67
CA THR A 149 8.18 -18.19 -4.35
C THR A 149 9.36 -17.45 -3.73
N ALA A 150 9.08 -16.37 -2.99
CA ALA A 150 10.09 -15.75 -2.14
C ALA A 150 10.30 -16.63 -0.89
N PRO A 151 11.57 -16.84 -0.43
CA PRO A 151 11.87 -17.73 0.69
C PRO A 151 11.13 -17.41 1.99
N ALA A 152 10.83 -16.14 2.26
CA ALA A 152 10.10 -15.71 3.45
C ALA A 152 8.64 -16.19 3.49
N VAL A 153 8.00 -16.37 2.33
CA VAL A 153 6.58 -16.75 2.25
C VAL A 153 6.31 -18.09 2.92
N ARG A 154 7.22 -19.07 2.77
CA ARG A 154 7.07 -20.40 3.40
C ARG A 154 7.04 -20.37 4.94
N ALA A 155 7.60 -19.33 5.56
CA ALA A 155 7.61 -19.17 7.01
C ALA A 155 6.47 -18.27 7.53
N ALA A 156 5.94 -17.37 6.69
CA ALA A 156 4.88 -16.44 7.07
C ALA A 156 3.47 -16.94 6.70
N LEU A 157 3.33 -17.67 5.60
CA LEU A 157 2.03 -18.10 5.08
C LEU A 157 1.21 -18.92 6.09
N GLY A 158 1.87 -19.70 6.94
CA GLY A 158 1.19 -20.53 7.96
C GLY A 158 0.38 -19.70 8.96
N GLU A 159 0.80 -18.49 9.26
CA GLU A 159 0.15 -17.59 10.21
C GLU A 159 -1.24 -17.15 9.73
N GLU A 160 -1.41 -16.94 8.43
CA GLU A 160 -2.71 -16.61 7.81
C GLU A 160 -3.73 -17.75 7.94
N PHE A 161 -3.25 -18.97 8.17
CA PHE A 161 -4.08 -20.17 8.42
C PHE A 161 -4.09 -20.60 9.88
N GLY A 162 -3.70 -19.72 10.81
CA GLY A 162 -3.75 -19.95 12.25
C GLY A 162 -2.67 -20.90 12.79
N LEU A 163 -1.60 -21.16 12.04
CA LEU A 163 -0.46 -21.91 12.53
C LEU A 163 0.46 -20.99 13.37
N PRO A 164 1.25 -21.55 14.29
CA PRO A 164 2.21 -20.78 15.07
C PRO A 164 3.18 -19.99 14.18
N PRO A 165 3.59 -18.77 14.59
CA PRO A 165 4.55 -17.95 13.85
C PRO A 165 5.82 -18.71 13.48
N GLY A 166 6.28 -18.54 12.25
CA GLY A 166 7.49 -19.18 11.73
C GLY A 166 7.33 -20.66 11.38
N THR A 167 6.11 -21.22 11.37
CA THR A 167 5.88 -22.62 10.96
C THR A 167 6.19 -22.77 9.47
N LEU A 168 7.14 -23.63 9.14
CA LEU A 168 7.50 -23.92 7.75
C LEU A 168 6.40 -24.70 7.05
N VAL A 169 5.83 -24.15 5.99
CA VAL A 169 4.74 -24.75 5.21
C VAL A 169 5.12 -25.00 3.75
N THR A 170 6.41 -25.16 3.43
CA THR A 170 6.93 -25.30 2.06
C THR A 170 6.15 -26.31 1.23
N GLY A 171 5.99 -27.54 1.71
CA GLY A 171 5.28 -28.60 0.97
C GLY A 171 3.80 -28.28 0.75
N LYS A 172 3.12 -27.74 1.77
CA LYS A 172 1.72 -27.32 1.66
C LYS A 172 1.55 -26.14 0.68
N MET A 173 2.47 -25.19 0.70
CA MET A 173 2.48 -24.05 -0.21
C MET A 173 2.66 -24.51 -1.66
N VAL A 174 3.64 -25.36 -1.94
CA VAL A 174 3.88 -25.91 -3.30
C VAL A 174 2.67 -26.71 -3.78
N TYR A 175 2.07 -27.52 -2.92
CA TYR A 175 0.85 -28.27 -3.25
C TYR A 175 -0.30 -27.33 -3.58
N ALA A 176 -0.55 -26.31 -2.75
CA ALA A 176 -1.63 -25.34 -2.98
C ALA A 176 -1.45 -24.56 -4.30
N LEU A 177 -0.22 -24.17 -4.64
CA LEU A 177 0.06 -23.51 -5.90
C LEU A 177 -0.23 -24.41 -7.11
N ARG A 178 0.07 -25.70 -7.04
CA ARG A 178 -0.28 -26.67 -8.10
C ARG A 178 -1.78 -26.86 -8.22
N GLU A 179 -2.50 -26.95 -7.10
CA GLU A 179 -3.98 -27.03 -7.09
C GLU A 179 -4.63 -25.75 -7.66
N LEU A 180 -3.98 -24.59 -7.55
CA LEU A 180 -4.43 -23.36 -8.18
C LEU A 180 -4.23 -23.32 -9.69
N GLY A 181 -3.49 -24.30 -10.26
CA GLY A 181 -3.32 -24.43 -11.71
C GLY A 181 -1.98 -23.92 -12.25
N PHE A 182 -0.98 -23.69 -11.41
CA PHE A 182 0.37 -23.38 -11.92
C PHE A 182 1.02 -24.63 -12.52
N ASP A 183 1.57 -24.50 -13.74
CA ASP A 183 2.24 -25.59 -14.43
C ASP A 183 3.57 -25.97 -13.76
N TYR A 184 4.34 -24.95 -13.34
CA TYR A 184 5.61 -25.16 -12.66
C TYR A 184 5.70 -24.28 -11.42
N VAL A 185 6.17 -24.88 -10.32
CA VAL A 185 6.38 -24.21 -9.03
C VAL A 185 7.84 -24.38 -8.63
N PHE A 186 8.54 -23.28 -8.48
CA PHE A 186 9.92 -23.19 -8.01
C PHE A 186 9.98 -22.48 -6.65
N ASP A 187 10.83 -23.00 -5.76
CA ASP A 187 11.07 -22.45 -4.41
C ASP A 187 12.52 -21.97 -4.27
#